data_369b2b661987be6ab480d428ecd2051c
#
_entry.id   369b2b661987be6ab480d428ecd2051c
#
_cell.length_a   1.000
_cell.length_b   1.000
_cell.length_c   1.000
_cell.angle_alpha   90.00
_cell.angle_beta   90.00
_cell.angle_gamma   90.00
#
_symmetry.space_group_name_H-M   'P 1'
#
loop_
_entity.id
_entity.type
_entity.pdbx_description
1 polymer ?
#
loop_
_entity_poly.entity_id
_entity_poly.type
_entity_poly.pdbx_seq_one_letter_code
_entity_poly.pdbx_strand_id
1 'polypeptide(L)'
;MKKNATKTITILRGHSRLFRLISLSLMLLLVCNYSFAYDFKEGGIYYSFYYMDNGRTLFVSRDIDYPYSGSITIPAYVIHEGYKYPVTAIDQEAFYECENLVSVTIPNSVTSIGLAAFASCTRLKSVTLSNSLKIIGRYAFSDCKSLRTITIPNSVTTIEDYAFQGCSNLTTASVPKTVKTIGIDVFNKCPKLNSTSSSKIKTAYFNRIKYRIVDDSAKTCAVTPEKFEERNGTRNLYTSSYQGYTIIPEKVKLFNDEYTVVAIDEQAFRGSDVTQIELPNTIKTIGLGAFHNASQLSSIEIPASVTEIGPSAFEGCRYLDTVVMGENVKKIGSCAFLGCVCLETINLPKKLKTIEERTFTNCNSLAAINIPTALTSIGDVAFGGCDKLTSLTMPATLKAIGENAFYKCTNLEIKGIPATAKIAPTAFDFCKHKYNIVQKKYSAKYGAALVSKVVGLFKNNAQFMDCPIGTPLVLLQELGRVMQGEDNIFLTQRPYNEYVIGNNRFKHFNFNGVRMIFKNGRLTDKSDWSNI
;
A
#
# COMPACT_ATOMS: atom_id res chain seq x y z
N MET A 1 41.67 33.83 -9.18
CA MET A 1 40.25 33.50 -9.04
C MET A 1 39.87 32.74 -7.76
N LYS A 2 40.75 32.70 -6.71
CA LYS A 2 40.51 31.94 -5.44
C LYS A 2 39.95 32.78 -4.28
N LYS A 3 39.59 34.06 -4.46
CA LYS A 3 39.14 34.94 -3.36
C LYS A 3 37.64 35.22 -3.27
N ASN A 4 36.82 34.75 -4.22
CA ASN A 4 35.39 35.09 -4.24
C ASN A 4 34.45 33.95 -3.74
N ALA A 5 34.94 32.74 -3.55
CA ALA A 5 34.10 31.63 -3.06
C ALA A 5 33.83 31.67 -1.54
N THR A 6 34.74 32.27 -0.78
CA THR A 6 34.66 32.31 0.70
C THR A 6 33.68 33.36 1.23
N LYS A 7 33.27 34.33 0.41
CA LYS A 7 32.35 35.41 0.84
C LYS A 7 30.86 35.04 0.74
N THR A 8 30.49 34.05 -0.06
CA THR A 8 29.09 33.67 -0.27
C THR A 8 28.56 32.74 0.82
N ILE A 9 29.44 32.03 1.55
CA ILE A 9 29.06 31.08 2.59
C ILE A 9 28.77 31.76 3.93
N THR A 10 29.25 32.98 4.16
CA THR A 10 29.07 33.69 5.44
C THR A 10 27.73 34.41 5.57
N ILE A 11 26.95 34.53 4.48
CA ILE A 11 25.65 35.25 4.49
C ILE A 11 24.47 34.36 4.86
N LEU A 12 24.65 33.04 4.90
CA LEU A 12 23.56 32.10 5.21
C LEU A 12 23.42 31.67 6.70
N ARG A 13 24.14 32.34 7.62
CA ARG A 13 24.08 32.03 9.05
C ARG A 13 22.97 32.72 9.87
N GLY A 14 22.07 33.46 9.25
CA GLY A 14 21.19 34.41 9.92
C GLY A 14 19.69 34.27 9.77
N HIS A 15 19.10 33.16 9.36
CA HIS A 15 17.64 33.01 9.45
C HIS A 15 17.15 31.61 9.77
N SER A 16 16.32 31.62 10.81
CA SER A 16 15.55 30.61 11.52
C SER A 16 14.92 29.45 10.71
N ARG A 17 14.87 28.32 11.38
CA ARG A 17 13.93 27.19 11.41
C ARG A 17 13.02 26.82 10.22
N LEU A 18 12.89 27.63 9.16
CA LEU A 18 12.00 27.36 8.02
C LEU A 18 12.71 26.66 6.84
N PHE A 19 14.03 26.49 6.87
CA PHE A 19 14.83 25.90 5.78
C PHE A 19 15.19 24.43 5.98
N ARG A 20 14.67 23.76 6.98
CA ARG A 20 14.89 22.32 7.21
C ARG A 20 14.00 21.38 6.39
N LEU A 21 13.13 21.90 5.52
CA LEU A 21 12.17 21.11 4.73
C LEU A 21 12.32 21.24 3.21
N ILE A 22 13.35 21.92 2.72
CA ILE A 22 13.69 21.83 1.30
C ILE A 22 14.59 20.60 1.16
N SER A 23 13.96 19.59 0.61
CA SER A 23 14.43 18.22 0.47
C SER A 23 15.87 18.09 -0.01
N LEU A 24 16.56 17.06 0.46
CA LEU A 24 17.82 16.50 -0.08
C LEU A 24 17.85 16.43 -1.61
N SER A 25 16.71 16.41 -2.30
CA SER A 25 16.56 16.41 -3.75
C SER A 25 16.93 17.73 -4.42
N LEU A 26 16.74 18.88 -3.75
CA LEU A 26 17.17 20.17 -4.30
C LEU A 26 18.68 20.41 -4.07
N MET A 27 19.24 19.79 -3.04
CA MET A 27 20.69 19.77 -2.83
C MET A 27 21.40 18.86 -3.85
N LEU A 28 20.77 17.76 -4.27
CA LEU A 28 21.26 16.90 -5.35
C LEU A 28 21.20 17.57 -6.73
N LEU A 29 20.22 18.44 -7.00
CA LEU A 29 20.09 19.17 -8.28
C LEU A 29 21.07 20.34 -8.42
N LEU A 30 21.55 20.88 -7.30
CA LEU A 30 22.58 21.95 -7.31
C LEU A 30 24.01 21.40 -7.37
N VAL A 31 24.21 20.09 -7.12
CA VAL A 31 25.54 19.42 -7.19
C VAL A 31 25.85 18.88 -8.59
N CYS A 32 24.87 18.82 -9.51
CA CYS A 32 25.06 18.27 -10.86
C CYS A 32 25.87 19.17 -11.84
N ASN A 33 26.38 20.33 -11.41
CA ASN A 33 27.17 21.21 -12.29
C ASN A 33 28.55 21.63 -11.75
N TYR A 34 29.06 20.91 -10.73
CA TYR A 34 30.45 21.14 -10.33
C TYR A 34 31.33 20.01 -10.91
N SER A 35 32.28 20.39 -11.75
CA SER A 35 33.37 19.54 -12.24
C SER A 35 34.00 18.81 -11.03
N PHE A 36 34.21 17.51 -11.16
CA PHE A 36 34.88 16.66 -10.19
C PHE A 36 36.30 17.12 -9.93
N ALA A 37 36.49 18.07 -9.03
CA ALA A 37 37.80 18.54 -8.61
C ALA A 37 38.09 17.92 -7.23
N TYR A 38 39.15 17.14 -7.16
CA TYR A 38 39.77 16.76 -5.90
C TYR A 38 40.39 17.98 -5.23
N ASP A 39 40.51 18.00 -3.93
CA ASP A 39 41.13 19.08 -3.19
C ASP A 39 42.67 18.99 -3.20
N PHE A 40 43.21 17.76 -3.12
CA PHE A 40 44.65 17.52 -3.16
C PHE A 40 44.99 16.08 -3.52
N LYS A 41 46.29 15.83 -3.82
CA LYS A 41 46.85 14.49 -4.07
C LYS A 41 47.94 14.18 -3.04
N GLU A 42 47.87 12.96 -2.44
CA GLU A 42 48.88 12.45 -1.52
C GLU A 42 49.09 10.97 -1.74
N GLY A 43 50.35 10.51 -1.75
CA GLY A 43 50.68 9.09 -1.98
C GLY A 43 50.13 8.50 -3.29
N GLY A 44 49.93 9.33 -4.32
CA GLY A 44 49.36 8.92 -5.61
C GLY A 44 47.85 8.81 -5.66
N ILE A 45 47.16 9.10 -4.58
CA ILE A 45 45.68 9.03 -4.45
C ILE A 45 45.14 10.47 -4.33
N TYR A 46 43.99 10.73 -4.95
CA TYR A 46 43.32 12.02 -4.92
C TYR A 46 42.24 11.99 -3.84
N TYR A 47 42.09 13.10 -3.12
CA TYR A 47 41.21 13.24 -1.98
C TYR A 47 40.36 14.49 -2.06
N SER A 48 39.12 14.39 -1.60
CA SER A 48 38.24 15.52 -1.36
C SER A 48 37.87 15.65 0.10
N PHE A 49 37.84 16.86 0.62
CA PHE A 49 37.38 17.14 1.97
C PHE A 49 35.86 17.03 2.07
N TYR A 50 35.41 16.34 3.08
CA TYR A 50 34.01 16.28 3.46
C TYR A 50 33.82 16.81 4.88
N TYR A 51 32.79 17.64 5.06
CA TYR A 51 32.48 18.26 6.35
C TYR A 51 31.34 17.49 7.02
N MET A 52 31.66 16.79 8.09
CA MET A 52 30.71 16.11 8.94
C MET A 52 30.50 16.90 10.24
N ASP A 53 29.42 16.63 10.97
CA ASP A 53 29.16 17.27 12.27
C ASP A 53 30.32 17.10 13.27
N ASN A 54 31.14 16.06 13.12
CA ASN A 54 32.27 15.71 14.00
C ASN A 54 33.64 16.16 13.44
N GLY A 55 33.71 16.99 12.39
CA GLY A 55 34.96 17.47 11.80
C GLY A 55 35.14 17.16 10.32
N ARG A 56 36.34 17.44 9.82
CA ARG A 56 36.70 17.17 8.42
C ARG A 56 37.14 15.73 8.24
N THR A 57 36.69 15.10 7.18
CA THR A 57 37.10 13.77 6.75
C THR A 57 37.45 13.78 5.26
N LEU A 58 38.12 12.73 4.79
CA LEU A 58 38.50 12.60 3.39
C LEU A 58 37.72 11.48 2.71
N PHE A 59 37.33 11.75 1.47
CA PHE A 59 36.87 10.76 0.51
C PHE A 59 37.94 10.56 -0.55
N VAL A 60 38.16 9.33 -0.97
CA VAL A 60 38.97 9.03 -2.16
C VAL A 60 38.19 9.50 -3.38
N SER A 61 38.82 10.32 -4.21
CA SER A 61 38.19 10.97 -5.36
C SER A 61 38.78 10.51 -6.69
N ARG A 62 38.12 10.86 -7.78
CA ARG A 62 38.53 10.53 -9.14
C ARG A 62 39.72 11.37 -9.59
N ASP A 63 40.65 10.75 -10.32
CA ASP A 63 41.58 11.42 -11.18
C ASP A 63 41.01 11.53 -12.59
N ILE A 64 40.90 12.74 -13.11
CA ILE A 64 40.33 13.00 -14.45
C ILE A 64 41.36 12.76 -15.54
N ASP A 65 42.63 13.07 -15.26
CA ASP A 65 43.69 13.07 -16.26
C ASP A 65 44.48 11.75 -16.31
N TYR A 66 44.62 11.07 -15.17
CA TYR A 66 45.46 9.88 -15.04
C TYR A 66 44.73 8.79 -14.23
N PRO A 67 44.07 7.87 -14.90
CA PRO A 67 43.36 6.80 -14.20
C PRO A 67 44.27 5.93 -13.36
N TYR A 68 43.80 5.54 -12.19
CA TYR A 68 44.54 4.68 -11.27
C TYR A 68 44.92 3.34 -11.91
N SER A 69 46.15 2.87 -11.62
CA SER A 69 46.64 1.62 -12.18
C SER A 69 47.38 0.77 -11.15
N GLY A 70 47.58 -0.52 -11.47
CA GLY A 70 48.34 -1.44 -10.62
C GLY A 70 47.61 -1.83 -9.34
N SER A 71 48.34 -1.93 -8.25
CA SER A 71 47.82 -2.30 -6.92
C SER A 71 47.80 -1.06 -6.01
N ILE A 72 46.65 -0.74 -5.43
CA ILE A 72 46.47 0.42 -4.57
C ILE A 72 46.12 -0.02 -3.15
N THR A 73 46.80 0.57 -2.18
CA THR A 73 46.44 0.49 -0.77
C THR A 73 45.98 1.88 -0.30
N ILE A 74 44.71 2.03 0.02
CA ILE A 74 44.17 3.26 0.56
C ILE A 74 44.57 3.37 2.03
N PRO A 75 45.21 4.50 2.47
CA PRO A 75 45.58 4.66 3.87
C PRO A 75 44.36 4.94 4.75
N ALA A 76 44.41 4.55 6.02
CA ALA A 76 43.32 4.84 6.96
C ALA A 76 43.19 6.34 7.31
N TYR A 77 44.27 7.09 7.15
CA TYR A 77 44.33 8.54 7.34
C TYR A 77 45.40 9.15 6.43
N VAL A 78 45.28 10.40 6.17
CA VAL A 78 46.27 11.20 5.42
C VAL A 78 46.65 12.41 6.27
N ILE A 79 47.99 12.79 6.21
CA ILE A 79 48.46 14.02 6.82
C ILE A 79 48.58 15.07 5.69
N HIS A 80 47.77 16.12 5.80
CA HIS A 80 47.79 17.24 4.84
C HIS A 80 47.88 18.55 5.59
N GLU A 81 48.82 19.41 5.21
CA GLU A 81 49.13 20.68 5.89
C GLU A 81 49.33 20.54 7.41
N GLY A 82 49.98 19.45 7.84
CA GLY A 82 50.26 19.16 9.26
C GLY A 82 49.08 18.57 10.06
N TYR A 83 47.91 18.47 9.47
CA TYR A 83 46.73 17.89 10.11
C TYR A 83 46.47 16.47 9.64
N LYS A 84 46.00 15.62 10.58
CA LYS A 84 45.65 14.22 10.31
C LYS A 84 44.16 14.07 10.01
N TYR A 85 43.82 13.62 8.82
CA TYR A 85 42.43 13.41 8.37
C TYR A 85 42.14 11.93 8.13
N PRO A 86 41.07 11.38 8.69
CA PRO A 86 40.67 10.00 8.41
C PRO A 86 40.06 9.89 7.00
N VAL A 87 40.36 8.80 6.30
CA VAL A 87 39.72 8.45 5.02
C VAL A 87 38.50 7.59 5.36
N THR A 88 37.29 8.07 5.11
CA THR A 88 36.05 7.44 5.60
C THR A 88 35.12 6.92 4.51
N ALA A 89 35.34 7.31 3.25
CA ALA A 89 34.57 6.82 2.12
C ALA A 89 35.37 6.76 0.82
N ILE A 90 34.89 5.94 -0.09
CA ILE A 90 35.26 5.98 -1.52
C ILE A 90 34.13 6.74 -2.21
N ASP A 91 34.46 7.84 -2.87
CA ASP A 91 33.48 8.71 -3.52
C ASP A 91 32.85 8.05 -4.75
N GLN A 92 31.79 8.65 -5.25
CA GLN A 92 31.20 8.22 -6.51
C GLN A 92 32.24 8.27 -7.62
N GLU A 93 32.25 7.24 -8.48
CA GLU A 93 33.14 7.16 -9.64
C GLU A 93 34.65 7.29 -9.34
N ALA A 94 35.09 7.18 -8.08
CA ALA A 94 36.48 7.43 -7.69
C ALA A 94 37.52 6.64 -8.52
N PHE A 95 37.20 5.42 -8.90
CA PHE A 95 38.04 4.54 -9.75
C PHE A 95 37.29 4.12 -11.02
N TYR A 96 36.29 4.88 -11.47
CA TYR A 96 35.52 4.56 -12.66
C TYR A 96 36.43 4.46 -13.91
N GLU A 97 36.27 3.37 -14.69
CA GLU A 97 37.06 3.08 -15.89
C GLU A 97 38.58 2.98 -15.65
N CYS A 98 39.01 2.69 -14.42
CA CYS A 98 40.43 2.41 -14.15
C CYS A 98 40.78 1.00 -14.66
N GLU A 99 40.84 0.84 -15.99
CA GLU A 99 40.99 -0.46 -16.64
C GLU A 99 42.28 -1.18 -16.27
N ASN A 100 43.36 -0.45 -15.88
CA ASN A 100 44.63 -1.01 -15.48
C ASN A 100 44.78 -1.22 -13.96
N LEU A 101 43.74 -0.99 -13.17
CA LEU A 101 43.70 -1.27 -11.74
C LEU A 101 43.63 -2.79 -11.53
N VAL A 102 44.55 -3.35 -10.73
CA VAL A 102 44.69 -4.81 -10.54
C VAL A 102 44.15 -5.25 -9.18
N SER A 103 44.47 -4.50 -8.13
CA SER A 103 43.96 -4.78 -6.78
C SER A 103 43.78 -3.53 -5.95
N VAL A 104 42.83 -3.56 -5.01
CA VAL A 104 42.61 -2.48 -4.05
C VAL A 104 42.45 -3.03 -2.64
N THR A 105 43.15 -2.40 -1.68
CA THR A 105 42.98 -2.66 -0.24
C THR A 105 42.30 -1.42 0.39
N ILE A 106 41.14 -1.60 0.96
CA ILE A 106 40.32 -0.56 1.58
C ILE A 106 40.45 -0.64 3.10
N PRO A 107 40.89 0.42 3.80
CA PRO A 107 41.14 0.38 5.24
C PRO A 107 39.84 0.36 6.06
N ASN A 108 39.96 -0.06 7.32
CA ASN A 108 38.81 -0.18 8.23
C ASN A 108 38.19 1.17 8.65
N SER A 109 38.79 2.30 8.30
CA SER A 109 38.19 3.63 8.46
C SER A 109 37.08 3.91 7.47
N VAL A 110 37.06 3.22 6.31
CA VAL A 110 36.06 3.42 5.26
C VAL A 110 34.77 2.69 5.60
N THR A 111 33.65 3.43 5.57
CA THR A 111 32.32 2.93 5.90
C THR A 111 31.37 2.84 4.71
N SER A 112 31.71 3.50 3.58
CA SER A 112 30.87 3.47 2.37
C SER A 112 31.71 3.47 1.08
N ILE A 113 31.19 2.79 0.07
CA ILE A 113 31.67 2.82 -1.31
C ILE A 113 30.54 3.43 -2.15
N GLY A 114 30.86 4.53 -2.88
CA GLY A 114 29.89 5.33 -3.61
C GLY A 114 29.39 4.71 -4.91
N LEU A 115 28.53 5.46 -5.60
CA LEU A 115 27.97 5.11 -6.91
C LEU A 115 29.10 4.86 -7.91
N ALA A 116 29.05 3.73 -8.62
CA ALA A 116 29.99 3.36 -9.69
C ALA A 116 31.48 3.48 -9.33
N ALA A 117 31.83 3.44 -8.03
CA ALA A 117 33.17 3.77 -7.54
C ALA A 117 34.29 2.95 -8.20
N PHE A 118 34.07 1.69 -8.57
CA PHE A 118 34.98 0.82 -9.30
C PHE A 118 34.38 0.27 -10.60
N ALA A 119 33.33 0.92 -11.12
CA ALA A 119 32.69 0.40 -12.32
C ALA A 119 33.65 0.43 -13.51
N SER A 120 33.57 -0.61 -14.35
CA SER A 120 34.44 -0.82 -15.52
C SER A 120 35.94 -0.95 -15.21
N CYS A 121 36.32 -1.32 -13.98
CA CYS A 121 37.69 -1.72 -13.65
C CYS A 121 37.94 -3.14 -14.19
N THR A 122 38.11 -3.28 -15.51
CA THR A 122 38.07 -4.57 -16.22
C THR A 122 39.18 -5.54 -15.81
N ARG A 123 40.34 -5.04 -15.32
CA ARG A 123 41.48 -5.83 -14.85
C ARG A 123 41.52 -6.04 -13.34
N LEU A 124 40.56 -5.52 -12.58
CA LEU A 124 40.51 -5.66 -11.14
C LEU A 124 40.29 -7.14 -10.75
N LYS A 125 41.31 -7.76 -10.17
CA LYS A 125 41.34 -9.19 -9.80
C LYS A 125 40.89 -9.44 -8.37
N SER A 126 41.22 -8.53 -7.45
CA SER A 126 40.94 -8.65 -6.02
C SER A 126 40.65 -7.32 -5.34
N VAL A 127 39.74 -7.34 -4.40
CA VAL A 127 39.41 -6.22 -3.52
C VAL A 127 39.37 -6.72 -2.08
N THR A 128 40.12 -6.08 -1.20
CA THR A 128 40.00 -6.26 0.24
C THR A 128 39.12 -5.17 0.80
N LEU A 129 37.91 -5.55 1.21
CA LEU A 129 36.91 -4.61 1.74
C LEU A 129 37.16 -4.29 3.23
N SER A 130 36.78 -3.08 3.63
CA SER A 130 36.80 -2.63 5.02
C SER A 130 35.91 -3.47 5.92
N ASN A 131 36.41 -3.92 7.08
CA ASN A 131 35.58 -4.59 8.09
C ASN A 131 34.56 -3.66 8.80
N SER A 132 34.61 -2.36 8.53
CA SER A 132 33.64 -1.37 9.02
C SER A 132 32.64 -0.93 7.93
N LEU A 133 32.76 -1.48 6.71
CA LEU A 133 31.93 -1.10 5.57
C LEU A 133 30.45 -1.36 5.84
N LYS A 134 29.58 -0.37 5.62
CA LYS A 134 28.14 -0.44 5.80
C LYS A 134 27.36 -0.55 4.49
N ILE A 135 27.84 0.20 3.47
CA ILE A 135 27.12 0.36 2.21
C ILE A 135 28.06 0.08 1.04
N ILE A 136 27.62 -0.76 0.11
CA ILE A 136 28.17 -0.92 -1.23
C ILE A 136 27.20 -0.27 -2.20
N GLY A 137 27.62 0.84 -2.82
CA GLY A 137 26.76 1.69 -3.63
C GLY A 137 26.36 1.07 -4.96
N ARG A 138 25.45 1.73 -5.63
CA ARG A 138 24.90 1.35 -6.92
C ARG A 138 26.01 1.27 -7.97
N TYR A 139 26.04 0.19 -8.77
CA TYR A 139 27.08 -0.07 -9.78
C TYR A 139 28.50 -0.12 -9.22
N ALA A 140 28.72 -0.15 -7.92
CA ALA A 140 30.05 0.05 -7.31
C ALA A 140 31.17 -0.80 -7.93
N PHE A 141 30.90 -2.03 -8.33
CA PHE A 141 31.82 -2.97 -8.99
C PHE A 141 31.26 -3.48 -10.32
N SER A 142 30.37 -2.74 -10.98
CA SER A 142 29.81 -3.19 -12.26
C SER A 142 30.92 -3.34 -13.30
N ASP A 143 30.81 -4.39 -14.13
CA ASP A 143 31.77 -4.72 -15.19
C ASP A 143 33.23 -4.89 -14.74
N CYS A 144 33.48 -5.26 -13.47
CA CYS A 144 34.78 -5.74 -13.00
C CYS A 144 35.02 -7.17 -13.52
N LYS A 145 35.30 -7.28 -14.84
CA LYS A 145 35.34 -8.58 -15.56
C LYS A 145 36.40 -9.55 -15.05
N SER A 146 37.50 -9.07 -14.45
CA SER A 146 38.57 -9.94 -13.91
C SER A 146 38.35 -10.36 -12.46
N LEU A 147 37.35 -9.81 -11.76
CA LEU A 147 37.07 -10.14 -10.34
C LEU A 147 36.54 -11.59 -10.25
N ARG A 148 37.25 -12.43 -9.51
CA ARG A 148 36.91 -13.87 -9.38
C ARG A 148 36.15 -14.20 -8.10
N THR A 149 36.52 -13.53 -7.01
CA THR A 149 35.91 -13.74 -5.70
C THR A 149 35.72 -12.43 -4.99
N ILE A 150 34.64 -12.34 -4.21
CA ILE A 150 34.40 -11.21 -3.31
C ILE A 150 33.88 -11.72 -1.97
N THR A 151 34.54 -11.25 -0.90
CA THR A 151 34.08 -11.51 0.49
C THR A 151 33.52 -10.21 1.04
N ILE A 152 32.23 -10.17 1.25
CA ILE A 152 31.55 -9.02 1.81
C ILE A 152 31.59 -9.13 3.34
N PRO A 153 32.13 -8.13 4.06
CA PRO A 153 32.27 -8.17 5.51
C PRO A 153 30.93 -8.20 6.25
N ASN A 154 30.95 -8.76 7.47
CA ASN A 154 29.75 -8.81 8.34
C ASN A 154 29.22 -7.44 8.78
N SER A 155 29.98 -6.37 8.57
CA SER A 155 29.57 -5.00 8.86
C SER A 155 28.61 -4.42 7.83
N VAL A 156 28.57 -5.01 6.61
CA VAL A 156 27.71 -4.52 5.50
C VAL A 156 26.25 -4.81 5.80
N THR A 157 25.43 -3.78 5.67
CA THR A 157 23.98 -3.85 5.85
C THR A 157 23.21 -3.63 4.55
N THR A 158 23.85 -2.95 3.57
CA THR A 158 23.18 -2.58 2.30
C THR A 158 24.12 -2.84 1.12
N ILE A 159 23.59 -3.50 0.10
CA ILE A 159 24.20 -3.64 -1.23
C ILE A 159 23.17 -3.05 -2.21
N GLU A 160 23.54 -1.99 -2.92
CA GLU A 160 22.63 -1.30 -3.81
C GLU A 160 22.53 -1.94 -5.20
N ASP A 161 21.65 -1.40 -6.05
CA ASP A 161 21.34 -1.95 -7.37
C ASP A 161 22.59 -2.13 -8.23
N TYR A 162 22.66 -3.25 -8.97
CA TYR A 162 23.69 -3.56 -9.96
C TYR A 162 25.12 -3.55 -9.43
N ALA A 163 25.33 -3.59 -8.10
CA ALA A 163 26.63 -3.39 -7.47
C ALA A 163 27.75 -4.27 -8.03
N PHE A 164 27.46 -5.48 -8.48
CA PHE A 164 28.40 -6.44 -9.11
C PHE A 164 27.93 -6.91 -10.48
N GLN A 165 27.05 -6.15 -11.15
CA GLN A 165 26.58 -6.51 -12.50
C GLN A 165 27.77 -6.68 -13.46
N GLY A 166 27.70 -7.69 -14.35
CA GLY A 166 28.69 -7.86 -15.41
C GLY A 166 30.06 -8.36 -14.94
N CYS A 167 30.23 -8.75 -13.66
CA CYS A 167 31.44 -9.42 -13.17
C CYS A 167 31.53 -10.86 -13.76
N SER A 168 31.85 -10.95 -15.06
CA SER A 168 31.70 -12.18 -15.85
C SER A 168 32.60 -13.34 -15.40
N ASN A 169 33.66 -13.09 -14.67
CA ASN A 169 34.54 -14.12 -14.10
C ASN A 169 34.31 -14.36 -12.59
N LEU A 170 33.33 -13.71 -11.98
CA LEU A 170 33.03 -13.92 -10.56
C LEU A 170 32.49 -15.35 -10.35
N THR A 171 33.19 -16.16 -9.57
CA THR A 171 32.82 -17.54 -9.27
C THR A 171 32.21 -17.69 -7.88
N THR A 172 32.62 -16.84 -6.94
CA THR A 172 32.18 -16.91 -5.54
C THR A 172 31.94 -15.52 -4.97
N ALA A 173 30.79 -15.31 -4.38
CA ALA A 173 30.45 -14.12 -3.60
C ALA A 173 29.99 -14.54 -2.21
N SER A 174 30.78 -14.22 -1.18
CA SER A 174 30.40 -14.45 0.21
C SER A 174 29.59 -13.25 0.71
N VAL A 175 28.27 -13.40 0.79
CA VAL A 175 27.37 -12.35 1.27
C VAL A 175 26.92 -12.70 2.69
N PRO A 176 27.20 -11.87 3.71
CA PRO A 176 26.91 -12.20 5.10
C PRO A 176 25.42 -12.03 5.43
N LYS A 177 25.03 -12.70 6.53
CA LYS A 177 23.66 -12.66 7.06
C LYS A 177 23.21 -11.28 7.57
N THR A 178 24.15 -10.38 7.78
CA THR A 178 23.93 -9.01 8.27
C THR A 178 23.41 -8.07 7.20
N VAL A 179 23.55 -8.43 5.91
CA VAL A 179 22.99 -7.63 4.82
C VAL A 179 21.47 -7.68 4.90
N LYS A 180 20.86 -6.53 5.13
CA LYS A 180 19.42 -6.33 5.26
C LYS A 180 18.76 -5.96 3.94
N THR A 181 19.49 -5.19 3.12
CA THR A 181 18.99 -4.68 1.83
C THR A 181 19.90 -5.11 0.71
N ILE A 182 19.34 -5.77 -0.29
CA ILE A 182 19.99 -6.08 -1.56
C ILE A 182 19.20 -5.44 -2.69
N GLY A 183 19.88 -4.66 -3.51
CA GLY A 183 19.31 -3.98 -4.66
C GLY A 183 18.95 -4.90 -5.83
N ILE A 184 18.48 -4.28 -6.91
CA ILE A 184 18.08 -4.97 -8.14
C ILE A 184 19.34 -5.49 -8.84
N ASP A 185 19.26 -6.71 -9.40
CA ASP A 185 20.23 -7.26 -10.34
C ASP A 185 21.71 -7.17 -9.90
N VAL A 186 21.94 -7.24 -8.56
CA VAL A 186 23.29 -7.08 -7.97
C VAL A 186 24.33 -7.95 -8.65
N PHE A 187 24.01 -9.19 -8.99
CA PHE A 187 24.88 -10.15 -9.68
C PHE A 187 24.42 -10.48 -11.11
N ASN A 188 23.67 -9.62 -11.75
CA ASN A 188 23.23 -9.82 -13.12
C ASN A 188 24.44 -9.92 -14.07
N LYS A 189 24.36 -10.77 -15.09
CA LYS A 189 25.46 -11.04 -16.02
C LYS A 189 26.76 -11.53 -15.35
N CYS A 190 26.64 -12.31 -14.25
CA CYS A 190 27.73 -13.05 -13.61
C CYS A 190 27.61 -14.56 -13.91
N PRO A 191 27.83 -15.04 -15.15
CA PRO A 191 27.49 -16.40 -15.57
C PRO A 191 28.30 -17.51 -14.91
N LYS A 192 29.45 -17.18 -14.28
CA LYS A 192 30.31 -18.13 -13.57
C LYS A 192 30.06 -18.21 -12.06
N LEU A 193 29.11 -17.40 -11.55
CA LEU A 193 28.83 -17.37 -10.12
C LEU A 193 28.12 -18.67 -9.69
N ASN A 194 28.87 -19.61 -9.11
CA ASN A 194 28.38 -20.93 -8.74
C ASN A 194 27.79 -21.02 -7.33
N SER A 195 28.13 -20.10 -6.45
CA SER A 195 27.60 -20.05 -5.09
C SER A 195 27.63 -18.65 -4.53
N THR A 196 26.52 -18.22 -3.96
CA THR A 196 26.51 -17.19 -2.93
C THR A 196 26.38 -17.91 -1.60
N SER A 197 27.31 -17.75 -0.65
CA SER A 197 27.24 -18.41 0.68
C SER A 197 26.10 -17.87 1.56
N SER A 198 25.12 -17.25 0.95
CA SER A 198 24.01 -16.57 1.58
C SER A 198 22.84 -17.51 1.84
N SER A 199 22.97 -18.36 2.85
CA SER A 199 21.80 -19.12 3.36
C SER A 199 20.69 -18.23 3.97
N LYS A 200 20.79 -16.89 3.90
CA LYS A 200 19.86 -15.96 4.53
C LYS A 200 19.48 -14.72 3.72
N ILE A 201 19.97 -14.52 2.51
CA ILE A 201 19.35 -13.52 1.66
C ILE A 201 18.09 -14.16 1.09
N LYS A 202 16.99 -13.90 1.77
CA LYS A 202 15.68 -14.43 1.36
C LYS A 202 15.02 -13.59 0.28
N THR A 203 15.67 -12.54 -0.24
CA THR A 203 15.07 -11.67 -1.26
C THR A 203 16.04 -11.40 -2.40
N ALA A 204 15.54 -11.46 -3.63
CA ALA A 204 16.25 -11.09 -4.84
C ALA A 204 15.27 -10.50 -5.86
N TYR A 205 15.80 -9.84 -6.89
CA TYR A 205 14.99 -9.34 -8.00
C TYR A 205 15.11 -10.24 -9.22
N PHE A 206 13.99 -10.39 -9.91
CA PHE A 206 13.93 -11.01 -11.25
C PHE A 206 12.97 -10.17 -12.10
N ASN A 207 13.42 -9.70 -13.25
CA ASN A 207 12.65 -8.82 -14.15
C ASN A 207 11.98 -7.63 -13.42
N ARG A 208 12.75 -6.92 -12.57
CA ARG A 208 12.30 -5.77 -11.75
C ARG A 208 11.30 -6.10 -10.64
N ILE A 209 10.91 -7.34 -10.46
CA ILE A 209 10.02 -7.78 -9.39
C ILE A 209 10.88 -8.38 -8.28
N LYS A 210 10.61 -7.98 -7.04
CA LYS A 210 11.29 -8.48 -5.86
C LYS A 210 10.61 -9.75 -5.36
N TYR A 211 11.40 -10.78 -5.12
CA TYR A 211 10.94 -12.06 -4.59
C TYR A 211 11.60 -12.36 -3.26
N ARG A 212 10.86 -13.01 -2.38
CA ARG A 212 11.34 -13.55 -1.12
C ARG A 212 11.29 -15.08 -1.16
N ILE A 213 12.38 -15.75 -0.84
CA ILE A 213 12.40 -17.21 -0.69
C ILE A 213 11.53 -17.57 0.51
N VAL A 214 10.51 -18.39 0.28
CA VAL A 214 9.60 -18.91 1.29
C VAL A 214 10.17 -20.17 1.91
N ASP A 215 10.53 -21.14 1.07
CA ASP A 215 11.14 -22.39 1.47
C ASP A 215 12.25 -22.76 0.46
N ASP A 216 13.50 -22.80 0.94
CA ASP A 216 14.65 -23.09 0.11
C ASP A 216 14.77 -24.58 -0.22
N SER A 217 14.28 -25.45 0.65
CA SER A 217 14.28 -26.91 0.41
C SER A 217 13.21 -27.30 -0.60
N ALA A 218 12.03 -26.71 -0.53
CA ALA A 218 10.94 -26.90 -1.49
C ALA A 218 11.09 -26.02 -2.75
N LYS A 219 12.14 -25.17 -2.82
CA LYS A 219 12.36 -24.20 -3.90
C LYS A 219 11.13 -23.35 -4.22
N THR A 220 10.55 -22.73 -3.19
CA THR A 220 9.42 -21.84 -3.32
C THR A 220 9.75 -20.41 -2.93
N CYS A 221 9.12 -19.44 -3.62
CA CYS A 221 9.26 -18.02 -3.34
C CYS A 221 7.91 -17.29 -3.46
N ALA A 222 7.89 -16.05 -3.00
CA ALA A 222 6.74 -15.16 -3.08
C ALA A 222 7.18 -13.79 -3.63
N VAL A 223 6.26 -13.11 -4.33
CA VAL A 223 6.44 -11.68 -4.67
C VAL A 223 6.32 -10.87 -3.39
N THR A 224 7.25 -9.96 -3.15
CA THR A 224 7.36 -9.20 -1.90
C THR A 224 7.53 -7.69 -2.16
N PRO A 225 7.18 -6.79 -1.22
CA PRO A 225 7.30 -5.34 -1.41
C PRO A 225 8.73 -4.88 -1.71
N GLU A 226 8.87 -3.83 -2.52
CA GLU A 226 10.20 -3.30 -2.90
C GLU A 226 10.88 -2.51 -1.79
N LYS A 227 10.18 -1.67 -1.05
CA LYS A 227 10.77 -0.75 -0.08
C LYS A 227 10.10 -0.82 1.29
N PHE A 228 10.94 -0.71 2.32
CA PHE A 228 10.57 -0.30 3.67
C PHE A 228 10.95 1.17 3.81
N GLU A 229 10.04 2.08 4.01
CA GLU A 229 10.35 3.41 4.53
C GLU A 229 10.04 3.45 6.02
N GLU A 230 11.08 3.48 6.86
CA GLU A 230 10.95 3.90 8.26
C GLU A 230 10.99 5.43 8.30
N ARG A 231 9.86 6.08 8.51
CA ARG A 231 9.78 7.49 8.90
C ARG A 231 9.40 7.57 10.38
N ASN A 232 10.31 8.11 11.21
CA ASN A 232 10.07 8.48 12.62
C ASN A 232 9.54 7.35 13.54
N GLY A 233 10.11 6.15 13.46
CA GLY A 233 9.77 5.07 14.39
C GLY A 233 8.37 4.47 14.22
N THR A 234 7.60 4.92 13.24
CA THR A 234 6.35 4.30 12.80
C THR A 234 6.60 3.50 11.52
N ARG A 235 6.14 2.25 11.50
CA ARG A 235 6.15 1.41 10.28
C ARG A 235 5.35 2.12 9.20
N ASN A 236 6.04 2.76 8.26
CA ASN A 236 5.41 3.51 7.20
C ASN A 236 5.44 2.76 5.87
N LEU A 237 4.27 2.70 5.31
CA LEU A 237 3.85 2.64 3.91
C LEU A 237 4.90 2.08 2.94
N TYR A 238 4.73 0.82 2.61
CA TYR A 238 5.33 0.22 1.44
C TYR A 238 4.78 0.93 0.20
N THR A 239 5.64 1.53 -0.60
CA THR A 239 5.29 1.98 -1.95
C THR A 239 5.99 1.06 -2.94
N SER A 240 5.23 0.49 -3.85
CA SER A 240 5.77 -0.32 -4.93
C SER A 240 5.98 0.57 -6.16
N SER A 241 7.13 0.44 -6.82
CA SER A 241 7.40 1.11 -8.09
C SER A 241 6.89 0.31 -9.29
N TYR A 242 6.16 -0.79 -9.06
CA TYR A 242 5.59 -1.60 -10.12
C TYR A 242 4.53 -0.81 -10.90
N GLN A 243 4.58 -0.87 -12.23
CA GLN A 243 3.68 -0.09 -13.08
C GLN A 243 3.36 -0.81 -14.39
N GLY A 244 2.23 -0.45 -14.98
CA GLY A 244 1.79 -0.98 -16.27
C GLY A 244 1.37 -2.44 -16.19
N TYR A 245 1.49 -3.14 -17.34
CA TYR A 245 1.20 -4.55 -17.44
C TYR A 245 2.33 -5.39 -16.84
N THR A 246 1.99 -6.25 -15.90
CA THR A 246 2.96 -7.04 -15.11
C THR A 246 2.64 -8.52 -15.22
N ILE A 247 3.64 -9.34 -15.57
CA ILE A 247 3.52 -10.81 -15.61
C ILE A 247 4.34 -11.40 -14.47
N ILE A 248 3.69 -12.17 -13.62
CA ILE A 248 4.36 -12.98 -12.60
C ILE A 248 4.60 -14.37 -13.20
N PRO A 249 5.86 -14.77 -13.45
CA PRO A 249 6.13 -16.09 -14.02
C PRO A 249 5.87 -17.20 -13.00
N GLU A 250 5.58 -18.40 -13.47
CA GLU A 250 5.44 -19.59 -12.62
C GLU A 250 6.72 -19.90 -11.83
N LYS A 251 7.86 -19.69 -12.50
CA LYS A 251 9.18 -19.94 -11.94
C LYS A 251 10.12 -18.78 -12.18
N VAL A 252 11.01 -18.56 -11.23
CA VAL A 252 12.04 -17.52 -11.30
C VAL A 252 13.39 -18.08 -10.91
N LYS A 253 14.42 -17.64 -11.60
CA LYS A 253 15.80 -17.96 -11.25
C LYS A 253 16.30 -16.92 -10.24
N LEU A 254 16.41 -17.31 -8.98
CA LEU A 254 16.96 -16.48 -7.91
C LEU A 254 18.31 -17.07 -7.50
N PHE A 255 19.35 -16.24 -7.57
CA PHE A 255 20.73 -16.70 -7.44
C PHE A 255 21.05 -17.77 -8.53
N ASN A 256 21.33 -19.01 -8.16
CA ASN A 256 21.59 -20.09 -9.14
C ASN A 256 20.48 -21.13 -9.20
N ASP A 257 19.46 -21.01 -8.36
CA ASP A 257 18.38 -21.97 -8.25
C ASP A 257 17.07 -21.44 -8.87
N GLU A 258 16.28 -22.37 -9.38
CA GLU A 258 14.94 -22.09 -9.87
C GLU A 258 13.93 -22.27 -8.73
N TYR A 259 13.09 -21.25 -8.51
CA TYR A 259 12.06 -21.23 -7.48
C TYR A 259 10.68 -21.09 -8.11
N THR A 260 9.73 -21.87 -7.62
CA THR A 260 8.31 -21.75 -7.98
C THR A 260 7.68 -20.60 -7.19
N VAL A 261 6.96 -19.71 -7.88
CA VAL A 261 6.27 -18.58 -7.25
C VAL A 261 4.93 -19.07 -6.70
N VAL A 262 4.77 -19.05 -5.37
CA VAL A 262 3.60 -19.65 -4.70
C VAL A 262 2.71 -18.64 -3.97
N ALA A 263 3.12 -17.39 -3.83
CA ALA A 263 2.34 -16.38 -3.13
C ALA A 263 2.63 -14.97 -3.62
N ILE A 264 1.65 -14.09 -3.45
CA ILE A 264 1.82 -12.64 -3.41
C ILE A 264 1.84 -12.26 -1.93
N ASP A 265 2.97 -11.76 -1.43
CA ASP A 265 3.14 -11.41 -0.02
C ASP A 265 2.29 -10.21 0.40
N GLU A 266 2.24 -9.97 1.70
CA GLU A 266 1.66 -8.78 2.29
C GLU A 266 2.22 -7.51 1.63
N GLN A 267 1.30 -6.62 1.17
CA GLN A 267 1.58 -5.30 0.58
C GLN A 267 2.49 -5.32 -0.67
N ALA A 268 2.66 -6.45 -1.36
CA ALA A 268 3.58 -6.61 -2.48
C ALA A 268 3.41 -5.54 -3.58
N PHE A 269 2.19 -5.20 -3.94
CA PHE A 269 1.84 -4.20 -4.96
C PHE A 269 1.10 -2.98 -4.37
N ARG A 270 1.27 -2.72 -3.07
CA ARG A 270 0.60 -1.59 -2.43
C ARG A 270 0.97 -0.26 -3.09
N GLY A 271 -0.05 0.54 -3.46
CA GLY A 271 0.13 1.86 -4.07
C GLY A 271 0.87 1.84 -5.40
N SER A 272 0.95 0.67 -6.07
CA SER A 272 1.57 0.54 -7.38
C SER A 272 0.68 1.11 -8.49
N ASP A 273 1.32 1.50 -9.59
CA ASP A 273 0.66 1.92 -10.83
C ASP A 273 0.48 0.76 -11.83
N VAL A 274 0.36 -0.46 -11.32
CA VAL A 274 0.06 -1.65 -12.12
C VAL A 274 -1.34 -1.50 -12.71
N THR A 275 -1.45 -1.65 -14.03
CA THR A 275 -2.74 -1.56 -14.74
C THR A 275 -3.41 -2.92 -14.94
N GLN A 276 -2.62 -3.95 -15.15
CA GLN A 276 -3.03 -5.34 -15.27
C GLN A 276 -1.93 -6.25 -14.72
N ILE A 277 -2.31 -7.42 -14.21
CA ILE A 277 -1.37 -8.40 -13.71
C ILE A 277 -1.79 -9.82 -14.08
N GLU A 278 -0.86 -10.60 -14.60
CA GLU A 278 -1.04 -12.03 -14.81
C GLU A 278 -0.41 -12.80 -13.64
N LEU A 279 -1.20 -13.66 -13.02
CA LEU A 279 -0.79 -14.54 -11.93
C LEU A 279 -0.71 -15.99 -12.41
N PRO A 280 0.39 -16.71 -12.10
CA PRO A 280 0.52 -18.11 -12.50
C PRO A 280 -0.34 -19.04 -11.64
N ASN A 281 -0.70 -20.20 -12.20
CA ASN A 281 -1.47 -21.25 -11.49
C ASN A 281 -0.70 -21.95 -10.33
N THR A 282 0.42 -21.41 -9.91
CA THR A 282 1.17 -21.85 -8.74
C THR A 282 0.88 -21.05 -7.48
N ILE A 283 0.29 -19.85 -7.63
CA ILE A 283 -0.07 -18.98 -6.50
C ILE A 283 -1.14 -19.65 -5.62
N LYS A 284 -0.87 -19.75 -4.32
CA LYS A 284 -1.77 -20.32 -3.31
C LYS A 284 -2.47 -19.25 -2.48
N THR A 285 -1.78 -18.12 -2.23
CA THR A 285 -2.27 -17.05 -1.37
C THR A 285 -1.96 -15.67 -1.93
N ILE A 286 -2.90 -14.74 -1.72
CA ILE A 286 -2.72 -13.31 -1.91
C ILE A 286 -2.78 -12.68 -0.53
N GLY A 287 -1.69 -12.03 -0.10
CA GLY A 287 -1.49 -11.57 1.27
C GLY A 287 -2.31 -10.34 1.68
N LEU A 288 -2.17 -9.94 2.95
CA LEU A 288 -2.77 -8.73 3.52
C LEU A 288 -2.37 -7.49 2.69
N GLY A 289 -3.36 -6.72 2.21
CA GLY A 289 -3.11 -5.47 1.48
C GLY A 289 -2.23 -5.63 0.23
N ALA A 290 -2.17 -6.83 -0.37
CA ALA A 290 -1.24 -7.13 -1.47
C ALA A 290 -1.32 -6.12 -2.62
N PHE A 291 -2.51 -5.61 -2.93
CA PHE A 291 -2.78 -4.59 -3.95
C PHE A 291 -3.45 -3.34 -3.34
N HIS A 292 -3.30 -3.12 -2.02
CA HIS A 292 -3.93 -1.98 -1.35
C HIS A 292 -3.57 -0.66 -2.03
N ASN A 293 -4.59 0.12 -2.46
CA ASN A 293 -4.42 1.36 -3.23
C ASN A 293 -3.64 1.21 -4.55
N ALA A 294 -3.59 0.03 -5.17
CA ALA A 294 -3.18 -0.12 -6.56
C ALA A 294 -4.31 0.43 -7.46
N SER A 295 -4.44 1.76 -7.45
CA SER A 295 -5.62 2.45 -7.99
C SER A 295 -5.77 2.29 -9.51
N GLN A 296 -4.67 2.05 -10.23
CA GLN A 296 -4.68 1.88 -11.68
C GLN A 296 -5.02 0.44 -12.14
N LEU A 297 -5.07 -0.52 -11.22
CA LEU A 297 -5.42 -1.90 -11.54
C LEU A 297 -6.86 -1.98 -12.03
N SER A 298 -7.05 -2.32 -13.31
CA SER A 298 -8.37 -2.37 -13.95
C SER A 298 -8.99 -3.76 -13.89
N SER A 299 -8.19 -4.81 -14.04
CA SER A 299 -8.69 -6.18 -14.03
C SER A 299 -7.69 -7.14 -13.40
N ILE A 300 -8.20 -8.24 -12.86
CA ILE A 300 -7.38 -9.33 -12.33
C ILE A 300 -8.08 -10.68 -12.50
N GLU A 301 -7.32 -11.67 -12.92
CA GLU A 301 -7.72 -13.08 -12.87
C GLU A 301 -7.04 -13.75 -11.68
N ILE A 302 -7.85 -14.23 -10.73
CA ILE A 302 -7.40 -15.01 -9.56
C ILE A 302 -7.33 -16.48 -9.98
N PRO A 303 -6.14 -17.10 -10.03
CA PRO A 303 -6.00 -18.48 -10.48
C PRO A 303 -6.77 -19.48 -9.61
N ALA A 304 -7.20 -20.59 -10.22
CA ALA A 304 -7.86 -21.67 -9.49
C ALA A 304 -7.01 -22.30 -8.37
N SER A 305 -5.70 -22.11 -8.42
CA SER A 305 -4.77 -22.55 -7.37
C SER A 305 -4.84 -21.74 -6.07
N VAL A 306 -5.41 -20.50 -6.12
CA VAL A 306 -5.54 -19.63 -4.94
C VAL A 306 -6.63 -20.15 -4.01
N THR A 307 -6.29 -20.27 -2.73
CA THR A 307 -7.20 -20.73 -1.68
C THR A 307 -7.59 -19.64 -0.69
N GLU A 308 -6.79 -18.59 -0.57
CA GLU A 308 -7.01 -17.50 0.37
C GLU A 308 -6.63 -16.14 -0.23
N ILE A 309 -7.50 -15.15 -0.04
CA ILE A 309 -7.28 -13.73 -0.30
C ILE A 309 -7.29 -13.03 1.06
N GLY A 310 -6.20 -12.36 1.40
CA GLY A 310 -5.99 -11.71 2.69
C GLY A 310 -6.87 -10.47 2.91
N PRO A 311 -6.90 -9.97 4.15
CA PRO A 311 -7.60 -8.72 4.47
C PRO A 311 -7.05 -7.55 3.63
N SER A 312 -7.93 -6.60 3.26
CA SER A 312 -7.58 -5.41 2.49
C SER A 312 -6.81 -5.66 1.19
N ALA A 313 -6.85 -6.90 0.65
CA ALA A 313 -5.99 -7.29 -0.47
C ALA A 313 -6.14 -6.38 -1.70
N PHE A 314 -7.33 -5.93 -2.02
CA PHE A 314 -7.66 -5.01 -3.12
C PHE A 314 -8.34 -3.72 -2.63
N GLU A 315 -8.18 -3.39 -1.34
CA GLU A 315 -8.75 -2.16 -0.79
C GLU A 315 -8.25 -0.94 -1.54
N GLY A 316 -9.18 -0.08 -2.01
CA GLY A 316 -8.86 1.14 -2.73
C GLY A 316 -8.38 0.95 -4.18
N CYS A 317 -8.54 -0.23 -4.77
CA CYS A 317 -8.35 -0.46 -6.21
C CYS A 317 -9.53 0.17 -6.97
N ARG A 318 -9.49 1.49 -7.13
CA ARG A 318 -10.65 2.27 -7.57
C ARG A 318 -11.10 1.97 -9.00
N TYR A 319 -10.17 1.65 -9.90
CA TYR A 319 -10.47 1.33 -11.29
C TYR A 319 -10.68 -0.17 -11.55
N LEU A 320 -10.62 -1.00 -10.51
CA LEU A 320 -10.86 -2.44 -10.65
C LEU A 320 -12.34 -2.68 -11.00
N ASP A 321 -12.61 -2.98 -12.26
CA ASP A 321 -13.94 -3.25 -12.79
C ASP A 321 -14.24 -4.74 -12.95
N THR A 322 -13.22 -5.54 -13.24
CA THR A 322 -13.34 -6.97 -13.53
C THR A 322 -12.46 -7.81 -12.61
N VAL A 323 -13.09 -8.73 -11.89
CA VAL A 323 -12.41 -9.77 -11.10
C VAL A 323 -12.92 -11.14 -11.52
N VAL A 324 -12.04 -11.92 -12.16
CA VAL A 324 -12.31 -13.34 -12.41
C VAL A 324 -11.82 -14.14 -11.21
N MET A 325 -12.74 -14.72 -10.46
CA MET A 325 -12.44 -15.37 -9.18
C MET A 325 -12.17 -16.88 -9.37
N GLY A 326 -11.02 -17.34 -8.86
CA GLY A 326 -10.69 -18.77 -8.84
C GLY A 326 -11.69 -19.60 -8.01
N GLU A 327 -12.11 -20.75 -8.52
CA GLU A 327 -13.16 -21.57 -7.91
C GLU A 327 -12.79 -22.20 -6.55
N ASN A 328 -11.50 -22.30 -6.22
CA ASN A 328 -11.01 -22.92 -5.00
C ASN A 328 -10.73 -21.93 -3.85
N VAL A 329 -11.00 -20.64 -4.03
CA VAL A 329 -10.90 -19.65 -2.96
C VAL A 329 -11.91 -19.99 -1.86
N LYS A 330 -11.41 -20.21 -0.64
CA LYS A 330 -12.19 -20.62 0.54
C LYS A 330 -12.37 -19.47 1.53
N LYS A 331 -11.49 -18.46 1.45
CA LYS A 331 -11.48 -17.31 2.36
C LYS A 331 -11.18 -16.04 1.60
N ILE A 332 -11.98 -15.01 1.84
CA ILE A 332 -11.78 -13.63 1.43
C ILE A 332 -11.79 -12.81 2.71
N GLY A 333 -10.69 -12.12 3.00
CA GLY A 333 -10.51 -11.38 4.25
C GLY A 333 -11.37 -10.12 4.35
N SER A 334 -11.44 -9.55 5.55
CA SER A 334 -12.13 -8.29 5.80
C SER A 334 -11.56 -7.15 4.94
N CYS A 335 -12.41 -6.22 4.50
CA CYS A 335 -12.05 -5.10 3.65
C CYS A 335 -11.42 -5.47 2.30
N ALA A 336 -11.47 -6.75 1.86
CA ALA A 336 -10.69 -7.21 0.72
C ALA A 336 -10.95 -6.43 -0.58
N PHE A 337 -12.16 -5.93 -0.81
CA PHE A 337 -12.56 -5.11 -1.97
C PHE A 337 -13.15 -3.75 -1.53
N LEU A 338 -12.85 -3.29 -0.31
CA LEU A 338 -13.34 -2.01 0.17
C LEU A 338 -12.91 -0.88 -0.76
N GLY A 339 -13.89 -0.08 -1.23
CA GLY A 339 -13.60 1.07 -2.10
C GLY A 339 -13.22 0.72 -3.55
N CYS A 340 -13.52 -0.48 -4.03
CA CYS A 340 -13.46 -0.84 -5.45
C CYS A 340 -14.68 -0.23 -6.16
N VAL A 341 -14.65 1.09 -6.35
CA VAL A 341 -15.84 1.86 -6.78
C VAL A 341 -16.32 1.53 -8.19
N CYS A 342 -15.42 1.03 -9.05
CA CYS A 342 -15.74 0.64 -10.42
C CYS A 342 -16.17 -0.82 -10.56
N LEU A 343 -16.06 -1.65 -9.52
CA LEU A 343 -16.41 -3.08 -9.58
C LEU A 343 -17.90 -3.26 -9.90
N GLU A 344 -18.21 -3.77 -11.09
CA GLU A 344 -19.59 -3.91 -11.56
C GLU A 344 -20.19 -5.26 -11.19
N THR A 345 -19.43 -6.32 -11.32
CA THR A 345 -19.85 -7.68 -11.01
C THR A 345 -18.71 -8.49 -10.42
N ILE A 346 -19.05 -9.45 -9.58
CA ILE A 346 -18.10 -10.45 -9.06
C ILE A 346 -18.80 -11.76 -8.81
N ASN A 347 -18.18 -12.87 -9.22
CA ASN A 347 -18.68 -14.21 -8.96
C ASN A 347 -17.92 -14.83 -7.78
N LEU A 348 -18.58 -14.98 -6.65
CA LEU A 348 -17.98 -15.60 -5.46
C LEU A 348 -17.91 -17.13 -5.60
N PRO A 349 -16.84 -17.76 -5.08
CA PRO A 349 -16.67 -19.21 -5.13
C PRO A 349 -17.77 -19.94 -4.36
N LYS A 350 -18.28 -21.04 -4.92
CA LYS A 350 -19.39 -21.81 -4.33
C LYS A 350 -19.14 -22.32 -2.90
N LYS A 351 -17.87 -22.52 -2.53
CA LYS A 351 -17.44 -23.05 -1.23
C LYS A 351 -17.20 -21.97 -0.16
N LEU A 352 -17.33 -20.68 -0.53
CA LEU A 352 -17.14 -19.57 0.42
C LEU A 352 -18.23 -19.62 1.50
N LYS A 353 -17.81 -19.61 2.76
CA LYS A 353 -18.72 -19.75 3.92
C LYS A 353 -19.07 -18.41 4.57
N THR A 354 -18.18 -17.43 4.45
CA THR A 354 -18.34 -16.12 5.10
C THR A 354 -18.01 -15.00 4.10
N ILE A 355 -18.79 -13.92 4.14
CA ILE A 355 -18.40 -12.62 3.60
C ILE A 355 -18.05 -11.80 4.83
N GLU A 356 -16.76 -11.45 4.95
CA GLU A 356 -16.22 -10.82 6.15
C GLU A 356 -16.62 -9.34 6.26
N GLU A 357 -16.29 -8.71 7.39
CA GLU A 357 -16.54 -7.30 7.67
C GLU A 357 -16.01 -6.41 6.52
N ARG A 358 -16.83 -5.46 6.06
CA ARG A 358 -16.49 -4.45 5.05
C ARG A 358 -15.96 -4.98 3.72
N THR A 359 -16.12 -6.25 3.41
CA THR A 359 -15.52 -6.87 2.23
C THR A 359 -15.81 -6.10 0.93
N PHE A 360 -17.04 -5.62 0.72
CA PHE A 360 -17.48 -4.88 -0.48
C PHE A 360 -18.01 -3.47 -0.14
N THR A 361 -17.60 -2.91 1.00
CA THR A 361 -18.04 -1.55 1.37
C THR A 361 -17.61 -0.53 0.32
N ASN A 362 -18.52 0.36 -0.09
CA ASN A 362 -18.33 1.38 -1.11
C ASN A 362 -17.93 0.83 -2.50
N CYS A 363 -18.38 -0.38 -2.84
CA CYS A 363 -18.39 -0.86 -4.22
C CYS A 363 -19.63 -0.26 -4.93
N ASN A 364 -19.57 1.05 -5.21
CA ASN A 364 -20.74 1.81 -5.65
C ASN A 364 -21.31 1.34 -6.99
N SER A 365 -20.47 0.77 -7.87
CA SER A 365 -20.90 0.25 -9.17
C SER A 365 -21.38 -1.21 -9.13
N LEU A 366 -21.27 -1.91 -8.00
CA LEU A 366 -21.61 -3.32 -7.90
C LEU A 366 -23.12 -3.52 -8.10
N ALA A 367 -23.48 -3.99 -9.29
CA ALA A 367 -24.85 -4.23 -9.71
C ALA A 367 -25.32 -5.66 -9.48
N ALA A 368 -24.40 -6.61 -9.59
CA ALA A 368 -24.70 -8.03 -9.41
C ALA A 368 -23.57 -8.79 -8.71
N ILE A 369 -23.93 -9.67 -7.81
CA ILE A 369 -23.07 -10.61 -7.12
C ILE A 369 -23.87 -11.91 -6.83
N ASN A 370 -23.25 -13.06 -7.08
CA ASN A 370 -23.84 -14.31 -6.66
C ASN A 370 -23.55 -14.56 -5.18
N ILE A 371 -24.55 -14.97 -4.43
CA ILE A 371 -24.38 -15.40 -3.04
C ILE A 371 -24.14 -16.92 -3.02
N PRO A 372 -22.98 -17.39 -2.49
CA PRO A 372 -22.66 -18.82 -2.47
C PRO A 372 -23.67 -19.64 -1.67
N THR A 373 -24.02 -20.82 -2.18
CA THR A 373 -24.98 -21.72 -1.50
C THR A 373 -24.46 -22.25 -0.15
N ALA A 374 -23.15 -22.22 0.07
CA ALA A 374 -22.50 -22.61 1.33
C ALA A 374 -22.40 -21.47 2.35
N LEU A 375 -22.85 -20.23 2.01
CA LEU A 375 -22.70 -19.07 2.87
C LEU A 375 -23.47 -19.22 4.17
N THR A 376 -22.80 -18.96 5.29
CA THR A 376 -23.35 -19.03 6.64
C THR A 376 -23.46 -17.67 7.33
N SER A 377 -22.62 -16.69 6.94
CA SER A 377 -22.64 -15.35 7.56
C SER A 377 -22.21 -14.25 6.61
N ILE A 378 -22.77 -13.08 6.84
CA ILE A 378 -22.40 -11.80 6.23
C ILE A 378 -22.00 -10.88 7.38
N GLY A 379 -20.78 -10.37 7.33
CA GLY A 379 -20.18 -9.53 8.36
C GLY A 379 -20.72 -8.10 8.39
N ASP A 380 -20.22 -7.33 9.36
CA ASP A 380 -20.62 -5.94 9.55
C ASP A 380 -20.21 -5.07 8.36
N VAL A 381 -21.12 -4.20 7.91
CA VAL A 381 -20.92 -3.26 6.81
C VAL A 381 -20.50 -3.92 5.49
N ALA A 382 -20.64 -5.25 5.35
CA ALA A 382 -20.06 -6.02 4.26
C ALA A 382 -20.39 -5.49 2.84
N PHE A 383 -21.58 -4.93 2.64
CA PHE A 383 -22.06 -4.32 1.40
C PHE A 383 -22.47 -2.85 1.58
N GLY A 384 -21.98 -2.20 2.66
CA GLY A 384 -22.35 -0.81 2.91
C GLY A 384 -22.00 0.09 1.72
N GLY A 385 -22.98 0.88 1.21
CA GLY A 385 -22.78 1.79 0.08
C GLY A 385 -22.76 1.13 -1.29
N CYS A 386 -23.22 -0.12 -1.45
CA CYS A 386 -23.40 -0.74 -2.76
C CYS A 386 -24.71 -0.24 -3.43
N ASP A 387 -24.69 1.00 -3.89
CA ASP A 387 -25.90 1.71 -4.34
C ASP A 387 -26.57 1.10 -5.57
N LYS A 388 -25.79 0.47 -6.45
CA LYS A 388 -26.31 -0.17 -7.68
C LYS A 388 -26.81 -1.60 -7.48
N LEU A 389 -26.59 -2.19 -6.31
CA LEU A 389 -27.04 -3.56 -6.03
C LEU A 389 -28.57 -3.59 -5.92
N THR A 390 -29.24 -4.41 -6.75
CA THR A 390 -30.70 -4.39 -6.87
C THR A 390 -31.39 -5.59 -6.23
N SER A 391 -30.80 -6.76 -6.30
CA SER A 391 -31.41 -7.99 -5.78
C SER A 391 -30.39 -9.00 -5.28
N LEU A 392 -30.70 -9.66 -4.18
CA LEU A 392 -29.96 -10.80 -3.64
C LEU A 392 -30.92 -11.91 -3.22
N THR A 393 -30.52 -13.15 -3.43
CA THR A 393 -31.20 -14.32 -2.87
C THR A 393 -30.29 -15.00 -1.87
N MET A 394 -30.74 -15.07 -0.62
CA MET A 394 -29.97 -15.70 0.46
C MET A 394 -30.12 -17.21 0.45
N PRO A 395 -29.04 -17.95 0.74
CA PRO A 395 -29.11 -19.41 0.82
C PRO A 395 -29.75 -19.86 2.13
N ALA A 396 -30.33 -21.05 2.12
CA ALA A 396 -30.91 -21.69 3.32
C ALA A 396 -29.89 -21.95 4.45
N THR A 397 -28.60 -21.96 4.12
CA THR A 397 -27.48 -22.12 5.06
C THR A 397 -27.15 -20.89 5.88
N LEU A 398 -27.70 -19.71 5.52
CA LEU A 398 -27.39 -18.44 6.18
C LEU A 398 -27.86 -18.44 7.63
N LYS A 399 -26.94 -18.12 8.56
CA LYS A 399 -27.18 -18.10 10.01
C LYS A 399 -27.13 -16.70 10.62
N ALA A 400 -26.36 -15.75 10.01
CA ALA A 400 -26.20 -14.43 10.57
C ALA A 400 -25.99 -13.35 9.49
N ILE A 401 -26.50 -12.13 9.78
CA ILE A 401 -26.20 -10.89 9.04
C ILE A 401 -25.81 -9.84 10.08
N GLY A 402 -24.65 -9.26 9.92
CA GLY A 402 -24.03 -8.30 10.83
C GLY A 402 -24.64 -6.90 10.80
N GLU A 403 -24.08 -6.01 11.63
CA GLU A 403 -24.53 -4.61 11.73
C GLU A 403 -24.23 -3.85 10.45
N ASN A 404 -25.21 -3.04 10.00
CA ASN A 404 -25.05 -2.21 8.80
C ASN A 404 -24.63 -2.99 7.53
N ALA A 405 -24.80 -4.32 7.50
CA ALA A 405 -24.29 -5.17 6.43
C ALA A 405 -24.69 -4.69 5.03
N PHE A 406 -25.86 -4.08 4.89
CA PHE A 406 -26.39 -3.51 3.65
C PHE A 406 -26.74 -2.02 3.80
N TYR A 407 -26.01 -1.31 4.67
CA TYR A 407 -26.20 0.12 4.90
C TYR A 407 -26.14 0.91 3.60
N LYS A 408 -27.14 1.76 3.34
CA LYS A 408 -27.26 2.56 2.10
C LYS A 408 -27.33 1.77 0.78
N CYS A 409 -27.68 0.48 0.80
CA CYS A 409 -28.02 -0.23 -0.44
C CYS A 409 -29.43 0.18 -0.89
N THR A 410 -29.55 1.40 -1.41
CA THR A 410 -30.83 2.11 -1.60
C THR A 410 -31.80 1.42 -2.56
N ASN A 411 -31.30 0.58 -3.46
CA ASN A 411 -32.11 -0.14 -4.46
C ASN A 411 -32.30 -1.64 -4.18
N LEU A 412 -31.67 -2.15 -3.11
CA LEU A 412 -31.58 -3.58 -2.85
C LEU A 412 -32.89 -4.20 -2.32
N GLU A 413 -33.32 -5.27 -2.96
CA GLU A 413 -34.31 -6.21 -2.46
C GLU A 413 -33.66 -7.56 -2.14
N ILE A 414 -33.98 -8.13 -0.97
CA ILE A 414 -33.42 -9.41 -0.54
C ILE A 414 -34.54 -10.43 -0.40
N LYS A 415 -34.31 -11.63 -0.94
CA LYS A 415 -35.21 -12.77 -0.86
C LYS A 415 -34.55 -13.95 -0.14
N GLY A 416 -35.35 -14.84 0.39
CA GLY A 416 -34.87 -16.13 0.92
C GLY A 416 -34.12 -16.07 2.26
N ILE A 417 -34.23 -14.97 3.02
CA ILE A 417 -33.61 -14.93 4.36
C ILE A 417 -34.27 -16.00 5.23
N PRO A 418 -33.46 -16.96 5.79
CA PRO A 418 -34.00 -17.98 6.68
C PRO A 418 -34.61 -17.36 7.95
N ALA A 419 -35.76 -17.84 8.38
CA ALA A 419 -36.40 -17.35 9.61
C ALA A 419 -35.57 -17.56 10.88
N THR A 420 -34.63 -18.50 10.85
CA THR A 420 -33.70 -18.83 11.94
C THR A 420 -32.43 -17.97 11.96
N ALA A 421 -32.22 -17.19 10.90
CA ALA A 421 -31.03 -16.35 10.80
C ALA A 421 -31.07 -15.19 11.82
N LYS A 422 -29.96 -14.99 12.53
CA LYS A 422 -29.76 -13.84 13.43
C LYS A 422 -29.42 -12.62 12.59
N ILE A 423 -30.27 -11.60 12.63
CA ILE A 423 -30.09 -10.39 11.84
C ILE A 423 -29.89 -9.22 12.80
N ALA A 424 -28.78 -8.50 12.64
CA ALA A 424 -28.52 -7.30 13.42
C ALA A 424 -29.61 -6.23 13.15
N PRO A 425 -30.04 -5.46 14.14
CA PRO A 425 -31.12 -4.47 13.98
C PRO A 425 -30.87 -3.43 12.88
N THR A 426 -29.58 -3.06 12.69
CA THR A 426 -29.13 -2.06 11.72
C THR A 426 -28.78 -2.63 10.35
N ALA A 427 -28.83 -3.96 10.17
CA ALA A 427 -28.35 -4.66 8.98
C ALA A 427 -28.82 -4.08 7.64
N PHE A 428 -30.01 -3.51 7.60
CA PHE A 428 -30.65 -2.99 6.38
C PHE A 428 -30.96 -1.47 6.46
N ASP A 429 -30.27 -0.72 7.33
CA ASP A 429 -30.50 0.71 7.46
C ASP A 429 -30.27 1.43 6.13
N PHE A 430 -31.17 2.33 5.75
CA PHE A 430 -31.22 3.02 4.45
C PHE A 430 -31.30 2.10 3.22
N CYS A 431 -31.71 0.85 3.40
CA CYS A 431 -31.89 -0.12 2.33
C CYS A 431 -33.38 -0.24 1.93
N LYS A 432 -33.65 -0.36 0.63
CA LYS A 432 -35.03 -0.57 0.10
C LYS A 432 -35.72 -1.78 0.75
N HIS A 433 -34.96 -2.82 1.08
CA HIS A 433 -35.47 -4.01 1.73
C HIS A 433 -36.13 -3.68 3.08
N LYS A 434 -35.51 -2.83 3.92
CA LYS A 434 -36.07 -2.42 5.21
C LYS A 434 -37.35 -1.58 5.02
N TYR A 435 -37.40 -0.72 4.00
CA TYR A 435 -38.62 0.01 3.68
C TYR A 435 -39.78 -0.92 3.37
N ASN A 436 -39.52 -1.95 2.58
CA ASN A 436 -40.55 -2.92 2.23
C ASN A 436 -41.06 -3.70 3.48
N ILE A 437 -40.18 -4.06 4.42
CA ILE A 437 -40.55 -4.69 5.69
C ILE A 437 -41.42 -3.74 6.53
N VAL A 438 -40.97 -2.49 6.71
CA VAL A 438 -41.70 -1.48 7.49
C VAL A 438 -43.04 -1.17 6.83
N GLN A 439 -43.05 -0.99 5.50
CA GLN A 439 -44.30 -0.76 4.75
C GLN A 439 -45.29 -1.90 4.95
N LYS A 440 -44.86 -3.15 4.82
CA LYS A 440 -45.70 -4.34 5.06
C LYS A 440 -46.24 -4.40 6.48
N LYS A 441 -45.36 -4.16 7.48
CA LYS A 441 -45.72 -4.18 8.92
C LYS A 441 -46.81 -3.14 9.24
N TYR A 442 -46.62 -1.92 8.77
CA TYR A 442 -47.51 -0.83 9.13
C TYR A 442 -48.71 -0.71 8.21
N SER A 443 -48.68 -1.23 6.97
CA SER A 443 -49.83 -1.24 6.05
C SER A 443 -51.01 -2.03 6.63
N ALA A 444 -50.76 -3.12 7.32
CA ALA A 444 -51.78 -3.89 8.00
C ALA A 444 -52.44 -3.11 9.15
N LYS A 445 -51.70 -2.23 9.83
CA LYS A 445 -52.18 -1.46 10.99
C LYS A 445 -52.81 -0.10 10.62
N TYR A 446 -52.27 0.57 9.61
CA TYR A 446 -52.61 1.95 9.29
C TYR A 446 -53.17 2.15 7.87
N GLY A 447 -53.24 1.10 7.06
CA GLY A 447 -53.66 1.13 5.67
C GLY A 447 -52.51 1.40 4.67
N ALA A 448 -52.50 0.62 3.60
CA ALA A 448 -51.42 0.64 2.60
C ALA A 448 -51.24 2.01 1.92
N ALA A 449 -52.36 2.71 1.63
CA ALA A 449 -52.33 4.00 0.96
C ALA A 449 -51.62 5.08 1.80
N LEU A 450 -51.92 5.16 3.11
CA LEU A 450 -51.30 6.10 4.02
C LEU A 450 -49.78 5.80 4.16
N VAL A 451 -49.45 4.54 4.41
CA VAL A 451 -48.04 4.10 4.61
C VAL A 451 -47.22 4.36 3.35
N SER A 452 -47.76 4.08 2.16
CA SER A 452 -47.10 4.32 0.88
C SER A 452 -46.82 5.81 0.65
N LYS A 453 -47.79 6.70 0.96
CA LYS A 453 -47.63 8.15 0.88
C LYS A 453 -46.51 8.66 1.80
N VAL A 454 -46.52 8.23 3.06
CA VAL A 454 -45.51 8.63 4.05
C VAL A 454 -44.12 8.10 3.67
N VAL A 455 -43.98 6.87 3.18
CA VAL A 455 -42.73 6.32 2.64
C VAL A 455 -42.24 7.16 1.46
N GLY A 456 -43.14 7.60 0.58
CA GLY A 456 -42.82 8.49 -0.54
C GLY A 456 -42.21 9.83 -0.12
N LEU A 457 -42.69 10.42 0.96
CA LEU A 457 -42.15 11.68 1.50
C LEU A 457 -40.69 11.53 1.92
N PHE A 458 -40.37 10.46 2.62
CA PHE A 458 -38.98 10.21 3.02
C PHE A 458 -38.06 9.88 1.84
N LYS A 459 -38.54 9.12 0.85
CA LYS A 459 -37.72 8.76 -0.32
C LYS A 459 -37.32 9.96 -1.19
N ASN A 460 -38.19 10.93 -1.30
CA ASN A 460 -38.05 12.03 -2.27
C ASN A 460 -37.54 13.33 -1.64
N ASN A 461 -37.09 13.31 -0.37
CA ASN A 461 -36.81 14.54 0.40
C ASN A 461 -37.95 15.58 0.33
N ALA A 462 -39.19 15.09 0.21
CA ALA A 462 -40.34 15.94 0.05
C ALA A 462 -40.60 16.76 1.32
N GLN A 463 -41.16 17.94 1.16
CA GLN A 463 -41.54 18.77 2.29
C GLN A 463 -42.63 18.07 3.12
N PHE A 464 -42.48 18.07 4.46
CA PHE A 464 -43.44 17.44 5.38
C PHE A 464 -44.84 18.09 5.33
N MET A 465 -44.98 19.22 4.61
CA MET A 465 -46.27 19.79 4.28
C MET A 465 -47.19 18.81 3.54
N ASP A 466 -46.63 17.87 2.78
CA ASP A 466 -47.43 16.86 2.06
C ASP A 466 -47.81 15.67 2.93
N CYS A 467 -47.37 15.64 4.20
CA CYS A 467 -47.69 14.55 5.13
C CYS A 467 -49.23 14.48 5.37
N PRO A 468 -49.89 13.34 5.14
CA PRO A 468 -51.33 13.21 5.30
C PRO A 468 -51.76 13.46 6.74
N ILE A 469 -52.88 14.21 6.92
CA ILE A 469 -53.55 14.33 8.22
C ILE A 469 -53.95 12.94 8.72
N GLY A 470 -53.86 12.69 10.00
CA GLY A 470 -54.10 11.39 10.60
C GLY A 470 -52.87 10.48 10.66
N THR A 471 -51.72 10.89 10.08
CA THR A 471 -50.46 10.13 10.14
C THR A 471 -50.02 9.91 11.58
N PRO A 472 -49.78 8.64 12.01
CA PRO A 472 -49.25 8.36 13.34
C PRO A 472 -47.82 8.84 13.52
N LEU A 473 -47.53 9.48 14.65
CA LEU A 473 -46.17 9.91 14.99
C LEU A 473 -45.17 8.73 15.02
N VAL A 474 -45.61 7.56 15.55
CA VAL A 474 -44.78 6.36 15.60
C VAL A 474 -44.41 5.87 14.20
N LEU A 475 -45.27 6.03 13.20
CA LEU A 475 -44.96 5.68 11.81
C LEU A 475 -43.88 6.60 11.24
N LEU A 476 -43.95 7.89 11.51
CA LEU A 476 -42.92 8.87 11.11
C LEU A 476 -41.58 8.56 11.78
N GLN A 477 -41.60 8.26 13.06
CA GLN A 477 -40.38 7.91 13.83
C GLN A 477 -39.70 6.64 13.29
N GLU A 478 -40.45 5.58 13.07
CA GLU A 478 -39.90 4.31 12.54
C GLU A 478 -39.37 4.45 11.10
N LEU A 479 -40.12 5.11 10.25
CA LEU A 479 -39.67 5.36 8.87
C LEU A 479 -38.50 6.32 8.85
N GLY A 480 -38.49 7.35 9.68
CA GLY A 480 -37.37 8.27 9.80
C GLY A 480 -36.11 7.58 10.23
N ARG A 481 -36.17 6.69 11.25
CA ARG A 481 -35.03 5.87 11.69
C ARG A 481 -34.47 4.98 10.56
N VAL A 482 -35.35 4.38 9.77
CA VAL A 482 -34.95 3.57 8.61
C VAL A 482 -34.30 4.40 7.50
N MET A 483 -34.75 5.63 7.31
CA MET A 483 -34.36 6.48 6.16
C MET A 483 -33.29 7.51 6.48
N GLN A 484 -33.16 7.95 7.72
CA GLN A 484 -32.25 9.02 8.15
C GLN A 484 -31.31 8.61 9.30
N GLY A 485 -31.43 7.39 9.84
CA GLY A 485 -30.63 6.89 10.94
C GLY A 485 -31.07 7.39 12.32
N GLU A 486 -30.20 7.20 13.32
CA GLU A 486 -30.48 7.62 14.70
C GLU A 486 -30.54 9.15 14.87
N ASP A 487 -29.92 9.91 13.97
CA ASP A 487 -29.95 11.39 13.93
C ASP A 487 -31.21 11.95 13.30
N ASN A 488 -32.18 11.09 13.03
CA ASN A 488 -33.44 11.49 12.46
C ASN A 488 -34.23 12.49 13.37
N ILE A 489 -34.64 13.60 12.76
CA ILE A 489 -35.35 14.69 13.47
C ILE A 489 -36.60 14.23 14.24
N PHE A 490 -37.30 13.18 13.77
CA PHE A 490 -38.47 12.64 14.47
C PHE A 490 -38.14 11.82 15.73
N LEU A 491 -36.89 11.37 15.87
CA LEU A 491 -36.39 10.65 17.06
C LEU A 491 -35.73 11.60 18.05
N THR A 492 -34.92 12.54 17.55
CA THR A 492 -34.10 13.41 18.38
C THR A 492 -34.79 14.68 18.82
N GLN A 493 -35.74 15.19 18.03
CA GLN A 493 -36.45 16.43 18.33
C GLN A 493 -37.49 16.20 19.42
N ARG A 494 -37.39 16.95 20.54
CA ARG A 494 -38.46 17.04 21.54
C ARG A 494 -39.55 17.94 21.03
N PRO A 495 -40.85 17.69 21.39
CA PRO A 495 -41.90 18.65 21.11
C PRO A 495 -41.53 19.98 21.78
N TYR A 496 -41.62 21.08 21.04
CA TYR A 496 -41.40 22.41 21.63
C TYR A 496 -42.58 22.84 22.51
N ASN A 497 -43.73 22.21 22.37
CA ASN A 497 -44.90 22.40 23.20
C ASN A 497 -45.63 21.07 23.39
N GLU A 498 -45.96 20.74 24.62
CA GLU A 498 -46.76 19.56 24.98
C GLU A 498 -47.75 19.94 26.07
N TYR A 499 -49.06 19.67 25.83
CA TYR A 499 -50.09 19.95 26.79
C TYR A 499 -51.24 18.95 26.68
N VAL A 500 -52.11 18.96 27.70
CA VAL A 500 -53.28 18.08 27.78
C VAL A 500 -54.55 18.93 27.95
N ILE A 501 -55.55 18.67 27.13
CA ILE A 501 -56.89 19.28 27.26
C ILE A 501 -57.91 18.14 27.36
N GLY A 502 -58.55 18.00 28.55
CA GLY A 502 -59.37 16.84 28.86
C GLY A 502 -58.59 15.54 28.71
N ASN A 503 -59.13 14.60 27.96
CA ASN A 503 -58.46 13.33 27.70
C ASN A 503 -57.47 13.35 26.52
N ASN A 504 -57.18 14.51 25.94
CA ASN A 504 -56.36 14.65 24.74
C ASN A 504 -54.99 15.23 25.08
N ARG A 505 -53.93 14.52 24.68
CA ARG A 505 -52.54 14.97 24.74
C ARG A 505 -52.11 15.55 23.39
N PHE A 506 -51.60 16.76 23.38
CA PHE A 506 -51.10 17.45 22.20
C PHE A 506 -49.60 17.59 22.26
N LYS A 507 -48.92 17.31 21.14
CA LYS A 507 -47.48 17.52 20.94
C LYS A 507 -47.24 18.33 19.68
N HIS A 508 -46.50 19.40 19.82
CA HIS A 508 -46.14 20.28 18.72
C HIS A 508 -44.66 20.09 18.35
N PHE A 509 -44.39 19.88 17.10
CA PHE A 509 -43.06 19.75 16.53
C PHE A 509 -42.87 20.78 15.41
N ASN A 510 -41.61 21.22 15.22
CA ASN A 510 -41.20 21.95 14.02
C ASN A 510 -40.18 21.10 13.28
N PHE A 511 -40.54 20.63 12.09
CA PHE A 511 -39.67 19.81 11.25
C PHE A 511 -39.36 20.61 9.98
N ASN A 512 -38.13 21.14 9.89
CA ASN A 512 -37.64 21.88 8.73
C ASN A 512 -38.63 22.99 8.29
N GLY A 513 -39.08 23.85 9.21
CA GLY A 513 -40.01 24.93 8.95
C GLY A 513 -41.47 24.51 8.88
N VAL A 514 -41.80 23.24 9.00
CA VAL A 514 -43.18 22.77 9.05
C VAL A 514 -43.61 22.50 10.49
N ARG A 515 -44.54 23.30 10.98
CA ARG A 515 -45.21 23.04 12.26
C ARG A 515 -46.17 21.86 12.11
N MET A 516 -46.03 20.85 12.95
CA MET A 516 -46.88 19.66 12.99
C MET A 516 -47.49 19.51 14.39
N ILE A 517 -48.82 19.37 14.48
CA ILE A 517 -49.52 19.17 15.74
C ILE A 517 -50.07 17.74 15.78
N PHE A 518 -49.69 16.99 16.78
CA PHE A 518 -50.17 15.64 17.02
C PHE A 518 -51.11 15.62 18.23
N LYS A 519 -52.34 15.14 18.01
CA LYS A 519 -53.30 14.87 19.08
C LYS A 519 -53.35 13.37 19.32
N ASN A 520 -53.06 12.95 20.55
CA ASN A 520 -53.01 11.53 20.92
C ASN A 520 -52.14 10.68 19.95
N GLY A 521 -50.99 11.25 19.53
CA GLY A 521 -50.04 10.60 18.64
C GLY A 521 -50.42 10.56 17.14
N ARG A 522 -51.49 11.24 16.71
CA ARG A 522 -51.87 11.38 15.30
C ARG A 522 -51.78 12.83 14.83
N LEU A 523 -51.28 13.05 13.62
CA LEU A 523 -51.18 14.37 13.02
C LEU A 523 -52.59 14.96 12.82
N THR A 524 -52.85 16.12 13.39
CA THR A 524 -54.13 16.80 13.29
C THR A 524 -54.06 18.12 12.55
N ASP A 525 -52.89 18.75 12.57
CA ASP A 525 -52.67 20.01 11.90
C ASP A 525 -51.23 20.18 11.47
N LYS A 526 -51.00 20.96 10.41
CA LYS A 526 -49.67 21.33 9.90
C LYS A 526 -49.73 22.69 9.24
N SER A 527 -48.66 23.48 9.39
CA SER A 527 -48.55 24.83 8.81
C SER A 527 -47.10 25.13 8.47
N ASP A 528 -46.88 25.96 7.47
CA ASP A 528 -45.56 26.44 7.08
C ASP A 528 -45.10 27.53 8.06
N TRP A 529 -43.90 27.33 8.64
CA TRP A 529 -43.21 28.23 9.54
C TRP A 529 -41.83 28.61 9.02
N SER A 530 -41.54 28.36 7.76
CA SER A 530 -40.23 28.64 7.17
C SER A 530 -39.87 30.13 7.15
N ASN A 531 -40.86 31.02 7.37
CA ASN A 531 -40.68 32.46 7.37
C ASN A 531 -40.88 33.14 8.75
N ILE A 532 -40.83 32.37 9.85
CA ILE A 532 -40.90 32.89 11.23
C ILE A 532 -39.51 32.64 11.92
#